data_6c4aaa037b87f49c5c9798ea9180c314
#
_entry.id   6c4aaa037b87f49c5c9798ea9180c314
#
_cell.length_a   1.000
_cell.length_b   1.000
_cell.length_c   1.000
_cell.angle_alpha   90.00
_cell.angle_beta   90.00
_cell.angle_gamma   90.00
#
_symmetry.space_group_name_H-M   'P 1'
#
loop_
_entity.id
_entity.type
_entity.pdbx_description
1 polymer ?
#
loop_
_entity_poly.entity_id
_entity_poly.type
_entity_poly.pdbx_seq_one_letter_code
_entity_poly.pdbx_strand_id
1 'polypeptide(L)'
;MTDELILAIDNGTQSVRACLFDLRGNLVVKSRIPIEPYLTNTPGWAEQYPETFWNAVVAACQQLWTLPGARKSAVKGVALTTQRGTVINLDRNGKPLRPAIVWLDQRRTSGLPRIGGLWGLAFTLSNMTETVSYLQAEAEANWIRTHQPEIWKNTYKYLFLSGYLTYRLTGRFVDSVGCQVGYVPFDYKRLQWAGSSDW
;
A
#
# COMPACT_ATOMS: atom_id res chain seq x y z
N MET A 1 -36.62 -2.54 -8.61
CA MET A 1 -35.30 -1.87 -8.39
C MET A 1 -34.41 -2.90 -7.73
N THR A 2 -33.21 -3.14 -8.24
CA THR A 2 -32.29 -4.12 -7.66
C THR A 2 -31.81 -3.59 -6.31
N ASP A 3 -32.05 -4.37 -5.27
CA ASP A 3 -31.61 -4.09 -3.90
C ASP A 3 -30.10 -4.34 -3.69
N GLU A 4 -29.34 -4.38 -4.80
CA GLU A 4 -27.94 -4.73 -4.83
C GLU A 4 -27.06 -3.59 -4.33
N LEU A 5 -26.02 -3.95 -3.55
CA LEU A 5 -25.13 -3.00 -2.92
C LEU A 5 -23.66 -3.32 -3.25
N ILE A 6 -22.84 -2.27 -3.22
CA ILE A 6 -21.38 -2.35 -3.27
C ILE A 6 -20.84 -1.93 -1.91
N LEU A 7 -19.98 -2.75 -1.34
CA LEU A 7 -19.20 -2.39 -0.14
C LEU A 7 -17.91 -1.67 -0.58
N ALA A 8 -17.78 -0.41 -0.26
CA ALA A 8 -16.56 0.35 -0.44
C ALA A 8 -15.82 0.48 0.90
N ILE A 9 -14.55 0.04 0.93
CA ILE A 9 -13.66 0.15 2.09
C ILE A 9 -12.60 1.19 1.75
N ASP A 10 -12.51 2.23 2.57
CA ASP A 10 -11.52 3.30 2.46
C ASP A 10 -10.60 3.27 3.69
N ASN A 11 -9.36 2.80 3.50
CA ASN A 11 -8.34 2.77 4.53
C ASN A 11 -7.42 3.99 4.40
N GLY A 12 -7.83 5.09 5.00
CA GLY A 12 -7.06 6.33 5.06
C GLY A 12 -6.02 6.31 6.18
N THR A 13 -5.31 7.44 6.34
CA THR A 13 -4.24 7.59 7.33
C THR A 13 -4.76 7.60 8.77
N GLN A 14 -5.88 8.25 9.03
CA GLN A 14 -6.41 8.48 10.39
C GLN A 14 -7.68 7.68 10.69
N SER A 15 -8.24 7.00 9.71
CA SER A 15 -9.45 6.20 9.92
C SER A 15 -9.70 5.25 8.76
N VAL A 16 -10.39 4.16 9.07
CA VAL A 16 -11.00 3.27 8.08
C VAL A 16 -12.49 3.54 8.01
N ARG A 17 -13.02 3.58 6.80
CA ARG A 17 -14.45 3.69 6.53
C ARG A 17 -14.92 2.46 5.78
N ALA A 18 -16.08 1.94 6.15
CA ALA A 18 -16.82 0.97 5.36
C ALA A 18 -18.17 1.59 4.97
N CYS A 19 -18.46 1.62 3.69
CA CYS A 19 -19.60 2.30 3.11
C CYS A 19 -20.39 1.33 2.21
N LEU A 20 -21.70 1.33 2.32
CA LEU A 20 -22.57 0.66 1.35
C LEU A 20 -23.16 1.68 0.40
N PHE A 21 -23.01 1.42 -0.88
CA PHE A 21 -23.60 2.20 -1.95
C PHE A 21 -24.59 1.36 -2.73
N ASP A 22 -25.70 1.99 -3.18
CA ASP A 22 -26.56 1.38 -4.20
C ASP A 22 -25.89 1.48 -5.59
N LEU A 23 -26.47 0.81 -6.60
CA LEU A 23 -25.94 0.84 -7.96
C LEU A 23 -26.09 2.21 -8.67
N ARG A 24 -26.74 3.17 -8.04
CA ARG A 24 -26.85 4.56 -8.53
C ARG A 24 -25.76 5.47 -7.90
N GLY A 25 -24.94 4.92 -6.99
CA GLY A 25 -23.93 5.67 -6.26
C GLY A 25 -24.42 6.41 -5.02
N ASN A 26 -25.65 6.18 -4.58
CA ASN A 26 -26.14 6.76 -3.34
C ASN A 26 -25.55 6.02 -2.14
N LEU A 27 -25.06 6.77 -1.16
CA LEU A 27 -24.60 6.22 0.11
C LEU A 27 -25.81 5.76 0.94
N VAL A 28 -25.87 4.46 1.23
CA VAL A 28 -26.95 3.85 2.02
C VAL A 28 -26.62 3.92 3.51
N VAL A 29 -25.41 3.48 3.88
CA VAL A 29 -24.95 3.48 5.27
C VAL A 29 -23.42 3.52 5.32
N LYS A 30 -22.86 4.07 6.39
CA LYS A 30 -21.42 4.22 6.60
C LYS A 30 -21.04 4.00 8.04
N SER A 31 -19.93 3.32 8.26
CA SER A 31 -19.22 3.24 9.53
C SER A 31 -17.84 3.89 9.41
N ARG A 32 -17.23 4.25 10.55
CA ARG A 32 -15.89 4.82 10.62
C ARG A 32 -15.20 4.40 11.91
N ILE A 33 -13.99 3.86 11.76
CA ILE A 33 -13.10 3.51 12.88
C ILE A 33 -11.86 4.42 12.80
N PRO A 34 -11.59 5.23 13.82
CA PRO A 34 -10.35 5.98 13.91
C PRO A 34 -9.17 5.01 14.16
N ILE A 35 -8.01 5.36 13.63
CA ILE A 35 -6.75 4.66 13.87
C ILE A 35 -5.66 5.68 14.19
N GLU A 36 -4.69 5.28 15.01
CA GLU A 36 -3.45 6.01 15.16
C GLU A 36 -2.69 5.96 13.83
N PRO A 37 -2.35 7.12 13.25
CA PRO A 37 -1.81 7.15 11.89
C PRO A 37 -0.44 6.49 11.79
N TYR A 38 0.40 6.63 12.81
CA TYR A 38 1.72 6.03 12.88
C TYR A 38 2.28 6.07 14.30
N LEU A 39 3.27 5.19 14.53
CA LEU A 39 4.14 5.21 15.69
C LEU A 39 5.48 5.80 15.27
N THR A 40 6.15 6.50 16.17
CA THR A 40 7.51 6.96 15.92
C THR A 40 8.34 6.89 17.20
N ASN A 41 9.51 6.26 17.09
CA ASN A 41 10.53 6.23 18.13
C ASN A 41 11.77 7.05 17.72
N THR A 42 11.77 7.57 16.49
CA THR A 42 12.89 8.30 15.90
C THR A 42 12.34 9.48 15.11
N PRO A 43 12.86 10.69 15.28
CA PRO A 43 12.42 11.85 14.50
C PRO A 43 12.48 11.57 12.99
N GLY A 44 11.43 11.93 12.27
CA GLY A 44 11.30 11.71 10.83
C GLY A 44 10.87 10.30 10.43
N TRP A 45 10.78 9.34 11.36
CA TRP A 45 10.26 8.02 11.07
C TRP A 45 8.76 7.96 11.31
N ALA A 46 8.05 7.25 10.43
CA ALA A 46 6.63 6.98 10.58
C ALA A 46 6.35 5.50 10.24
N GLU A 47 6.05 4.72 11.26
CA GLU A 47 5.79 3.28 11.16
C GLU A 47 4.44 2.93 11.76
N GLN A 48 3.83 1.84 11.31
CA GLN A 48 2.60 1.31 11.89
C GLN A 48 2.56 -0.21 11.75
N TYR A 49 2.00 -0.89 12.72
CA TYR A 49 1.79 -2.34 12.62
C TYR A 49 0.75 -2.66 11.52
N PRO A 50 1.05 -3.52 10.55
CA PRO A 50 0.11 -3.89 9.49
C PRO A 50 -1.24 -4.40 10.01
N GLU A 51 -1.24 -5.07 11.16
CA GLU A 51 -2.42 -5.57 11.83
C GLU A 51 -3.36 -4.45 12.29
N THR A 52 -2.85 -3.26 12.60
CA THR A 52 -3.68 -2.08 12.96
C THR A 52 -4.63 -1.74 11.82
N PHE A 53 -4.12 -1.70 10.60
CA PHE A 53 -4.94 -1.43 9.41
C PHE A 53 -5.98 -2.53 9.17
N TRP A 54 -5.56 -3.79 9.27
CA TRP A 54 -6.47 -4.92 9.09
C TRP A 54 -7.57 -4.96 10.16
N ASN A 55 -7.21 -4.81 11.43
CA ASN A 55 -8.16 -4.83 12.54
C ASN A 55 -9.17 -3.69 12.43
N ALA A 56 -8.73 -2.52 11.96
CA ALA A 56 -9.62 -1.39 11.71
C ALA A 56 -10.59 -1.66 10.54
N VAL A 57 -10.16 -2.35 9.47
CA VAL A 57 -11.05 -2.80 8.39
C VAL A 57 -12.10 -3.76 8.92
N VAL A 58 -11.68 -4.75 9.71
CA VAL A 58 -12.60 -5.71 10.34
C VAL A 58 -13.61 -5.00 11.23
N ALA A 59 -13.14 -4.12 12.11
CA ALA A 59 -13.99 -3.36 13.02
C ALA A 59 -14.99 -2.45 12.27
N ALA A 60 -14.52 -1.77 11.21
CA ALA A 60 -15.41 -0.93 10.40
C ALA A 60 -16.51 -1.76 9.72
N CYS A 61 -16.16 -2.92 9.16
CA CYS A 61 -17.14 -3.81 8.57
C CYS A 61 -18.11 -4.39 9.62
N GLN A 62 -17.59 -4.81 10.78
CA GLN A 62 -18.44 -5.31 11.87
C GLN A 62 -19.43 -4.25 12.33
N GLN A 63 -18.96 -3.03 12.58
CA GLN A 63 -19.82 -1.91 12.96
C GLN A 63 -20.87 -1.61 11.88
N LEU A 64 -20.47 -1.62 10.60
CA LEU A 64 -21.37 -1.35 9.49
C LEU A 64 -22.60 -2.27 9.52
N TRP A 65 -22.36 -3.58 9.79
CA TRP A 65 -23.43 -4.59 9.79
C TRP A 65 -24.43 -4.46 10.95
N THR A 66 -24.15 -3.65 11.94
CA THR A 66 -25.10 -3.35 13.05
C THR A 66 -25.99 -2.15 12.74
N LEU A 67 -25.70 -1.39 11.70
CA LEU A 67 -26.40 -0.16 11.39
C LEU A 67 -27.68 -0.41 10.57
N PRO A 68 -28.74 0.40 10.80
CA PRO A 68 -29.97 0.31 9.99
C PRO A 68 -29.66 0.52 8.50
N GLY A 69 -30.29 -0.28 7.65
CA GLY A 69 -30.07 -0.25 6.20
C GLY A 69 -28.91 -1.12 5.71
N ALA A 70 -28.06 -1.63 6.59
CA ALA A 70 -27.00 -2.57 6.22
C ALA A 70 -27.59 -3.94 5.90
N ARG A 71 -27.41 -4.40 4.64
CA ARG A 71 -27.91 -5.71 4.16
C ARG A 71 -26.73 -6.49 3.56
N LYS A 72 -26.12 -7.35 4.36
CA LYS A 72 -24.94 -8.12 3.96
C LYS A 72 -25.20 -9.02 2.75
N SER A 73 -26.40 -9.64 2.67
CA SER A 73 -26.81 -10.51 1.57
C SER A 73 -27.01 -9.77 0.23
N ALA A 74 -27.21 -8.45 0.27
CA ALA A 74 -27.37 -7.62 -0.91
C ALA A 74 -26.02 -7.21 -1.55
N VAL A 75 -24.89 -7.41 -0.88
CA VAL A 75 -23.57 -7.02 -1.39
C VAL A 75 -23.14 -7.92 -2.54
N LYS A 76 -22.90 -7.32 -3.71
CA LYS A 76 -22.45 -7.98 -4.94
C LYS A 76 -20.97 -7.78 -5.26
N GLY A 77 -20.34 -6.79 -4.66
CA GLY A 77 -18.94 -6.52 -4.88
C GLY A 77 -18.31 -5.71 -3.75
N VAL A 78 -16.99 -5.77 -3.69
CA VAL A 78 -16.19 -5.02 -2.74
C VAL A 78 -15.18 -4.18 -3.51
N ALA A 79 -15.13 -2.89 -3.21
CA ALA A 79 -14.09 -1.97 -3.67
C ALA A 79 -13.20 -1.59 -2.49
N LEU A 80 -11.88 -1.64 -2.68
CA LEU A 80 -10.90 -1.28 -1.66
C LEU A 80 -10.06 -0.10 -2.17
N THR A 81 -9.96 0.95 -1.36
CA THR A 81 -8.99 2.02 -1.53
C THR A 81 -8.17 2.20 -0.27
N THR A 82 -6.92 2.64 -0.42
CA THR A 82 -6.00 2.80 0.71
C THR A 82 -5.19 4.07 0.56
N GLN A 83 -4.64 4.56 1.67
CA GLN A 83 -3.51 5.51 1.61
C GLN A 83 -2.39 4.90 0.75
N ARG A 84 -1.68 5.74 0.00
CA ARG A 84 -0.55 5.34 -0.84
C ARG A 84 0.78 5.45 -0.09
N GLY A 85 1.84 4.85 -0.65
CA GLY A 85 3.18 4.97 -0.08
C GLY A 85 3.37 4.27 1.26
N THR A 86 2.52 3.30 1.60
CA THR A 86 2.70 2.46 2.80
C THR A 86 3.15 1.07 2.36
N VAL A 87 4.33 0.66 2.81
CA VAL A 87 4.99 -0.57 2.37
C VAL A 87 5.13 -1.59 3.49
N ILE A 88 4.97 -2.86 3.15
CA ILE A 88 4.90 -3.99 4.09
C ILE A 88 5.75 -5.15 3.55
N ASN A 89 6.61 -5.70 4.42
CA ASN A 89 7.40 -6.89 4.14
C ASN A 89 6.75 -8.12 4.77
N LEU A 90 6.42 -9.13 3.99
CA LEU A 90 5.84 -10.38 4.47
C LEU A 90 6.79 -11.56 4.25
N ASP A 91 6.77 -12.50 5.19
CA ASP A 91 7.40 -13.81 5.03
C ASP A 91 6.55 -14.75 4.15
N ARG A 92 7.02 -16.00 3.96
CA ARG A 92 6.32 -17.02 3.16
C ARG A 92 4.96 -17.45 3.73
N ASN A 93 4.73 -17.19 5.01
CA ASN A 93 3.46 -17.48 5.69
C ASN A 93 2.50 -16.28 5.67
N GLY A 94 2.88 -15.18 5.04
CA GLY A 94 2.10 -13.94 5.00
C GLY A 94 2.16 -13.14 6.29
N LYS A 95 3.14 -13.42 7.17
CA LYS A 95 3.35 -12.70 8.42
C LYS A 95 4.24 -11.48 8.19
N PRO A 96 3.87 -10.28 8.69
CA PRO A 96 4.74 -9.12 8.63
C PRO A 96 6.05 -9.34 9.39
N LEU A 97 7.16 -8.98 8.74
CA LEU A 97 8.52 -9.12 9.27
C LEU A 97 8.95 -7.90 10.09
N ARG A 98 8.28 -6.78 9.90
CA ARG A 98 8.53 -5.50 10.56
C ARG A 98 7.28 -4.63 10.53
N PRO A 99 7.22 -3.54 11.30
CA PRO A 99 6.19 -2.51 11.09
C PRO A 99 6.25 -1.96 9.66
N ALA A 100 5.10 -1.64 9.09
CA ALA A 100 4.99 -0.95 7.79
C ALA A 100 5.67 0.42 7.87
N ILE A 101 6.35 0.83 6.81
CA ILE A 101 6.76 2.22 6.63
C ILE A 101 5.59 2.96 6.00
N VAL A 102 5.13 4.03 6.66
CA VAL A 102 3.98 4.82 6.22
C VAL A 102 4.46 5.99 5.34
N TRP A 103 3.65 6.45 4.43
CA TRP A 103 3.96 7.51 3.46
C TRP A 103 4.48 8.85 4.06
N LEU A 104 4.28 9.07 5.36
CA LEU A 104 4.80 10.23 6.09
C LEU A 104 6.27 10.08 6.51
N ASP A 105 6.85 8.90 6.32
CA ASP A 105 8.23 8.60 6.70
C ASP A 105 9.22 9.42 5.85
N GLN A 106 10.25 9.95 6.50
CA GLN A 106 11.25 10.81 5.88
C GLN A 106 12.65 10.18 5.84
N ARG A 107 12.75 8.87 6.19
CA ARG A 107 14.05 8.19 6.16
C ARG A 107 14.57 8.07 4.74
N ARG A 108 15.88 8.19 4.59
CA ARG A 108 16.58 8.06 3.31
C ARG A 108 17.81 7.20 3.44
N THR A 109 18.22 6.60 2.33
CA THR A 109 19.45 5.83 2.25
C THR A 109 20.53 6.69 1.58
N SER A 110 21.71 6.76 2.19
CA SER A 110 22.89 7.39 1.59
C SER A 110 23.86 6.33 1.05
N GLY A 111 24.77 6.76 0.17
CA GLY A 111 25.86 5.90 -0.32
C GLY A 111 25.43 4.81 -1.31
N LEU A 112 24.25 4.91 -1.90
CA LEU A 112 23.85 3.99 -2.95
C LEU A 112 24.70 4.18 -4.20
N PRO A 113 25.10 3.10 -4.90
CA PRO A 113 25.79 3.20 -6.16
C PRO A 113 24.91 3.89 -7.20
N ARG A 114 25.52 4.76 -8.00
CA ARG A 114 24.82 5.33 -9.15
C ARG A 114 24.47 4.23 -10.16
N ILE A 115 23.35 4.40 -10.85
CA ILE A 115 23.00 3.51 -11.96
C ILE A 115 24.09 3.62 -13.03
N GLY A 116 24.70 2.49 -13.38
CA GLY A 116 25.77 2.40 -14.38
C GLY A 116 25.27 1.96 -15.74
N GLY A 117 26.22 1.59 -16.63
CA GLY A 117 25.92 1.05 -17.95
C GLY A 117 25.22 2.07 -18.87
N LEU A 118 24.45 1.55 -19.82
CA LEU A 118 23.75 2.39 -20.83
C LEU A 118 22.73 3.34 -20.18
N TRP A 119 22.05 2.89 -19.14
CA TRP A 119 21.09 3.73 -18.41
C TRP A 119 21.77 4.87 -17.65
N GLY A 120 22.92 4.61 -17.01
CA GLY A 120 23.70 5.67 -16.36
C GLY A 120 24.15 6.74 -17.35
N LEU A 121 24.58 6.33 -18.55
CA LEU A 121 24.93 7.26 -19.63
C LEU A 121 23.69 8.05 -20.09
N ALA A 122 22.56 7.38 -20.29
CA ALA A 122 21.31 8.04 -20.69
C ALA A 122 20.84 9.08 -19.65
N PHE A 123 20.91 8.76 -18.35
CA PHE A 123 20.56 9.70 -17.28
C PHE A 123 21.53 10.87 -17.20
N THR A 124 22.82 10.65 -17.48
CA THR A 124 23.81 11.74 -17.54
C THR A 124 23.53 12.68 -18.71
N LEU A 125 23.28 12.14 -19.91
CA LEU A 125 22.97 12.92 -21.09
C LEU A 125 21.64 13.70 -20.98
N SER A 126 20.66 13.14 -20.28
CA SER A 126 19.36 13.79 -20.02
C SER A 126 19.34 14.70 -18.80
N ASN A 127 20.46 14.87 -18.10
CA ASN A 127 20.58 15.63 -16.85
C ASN A 127 19.66 15.11 -15.72
N MET A 128 19.38 13.80 -15.69
CA MET A 128 18.47 13.14 -14.74
C MET A 128 19.20 12.44 -13.59
N THR A 129 20.55 12.41 -13.58
CA THR A 129 21.35 11.65 -12.63
C THR A 129 21.02 11.97 -11.18
N GLU A 130 20.89 13.26 -10.84
CA GLU A 130 20.58 13.68 -9.48
C GLU A 130 19.15 13.32 -9.08
N THR A 131 18.18 13.50 -9.98
CA THR A 131 16.79 13.10 -9.76
C THR A 131 16.68 11.61 -9.50
N VAL A 132 17.37 10.80 -10.29
CA VAL A 132 17.38 9.34 -10.10
C VAL A 132 18.05 8.96 -8.79
N SER A 133 19.18 9.57 -8.45
CA SER A 133 19.84 9.33 -7.15
C SER A 133 18.96 9.72 -5.96
N TYR A 134 18.22 10.81 -6.09
CA TYR A 134 17.23 11.22 -5.08
C TYR A 134 16.11 10.18 -4.92
N LEU A 135 15.51 9.71 -6.01
CA LEU A 135 14.48 8.67 -5.98
C LEU A 135 15.01 7.35 -5.39
N GLN A 136 16.27 6.97 -5.71
CA GLN A 136 16.90 5.80 -5.12
C GLN A 136 17.06 5.96 -3.60
N ALA A 137 17.43 7.16 -3.12
CA ALA A 137 17.61 7.45 -1.71
C ALA A 137 16.28 7.43 -0.93
N GLU A 138 15.19 7.88 -1.55
CA GLU A 138 13.85 7.89 -0.94
C GLU A 138 13.17 6.52 -0.95
N ALA A 139 13.58 5.60 -1.83
CA ALA A 139 12.92 4.30 -1.94
C ALA A 139 13.07 3.48 -0.64
N GLU A 140 11.97 3.19 0.03
CA GLU A 140 11.93 2.44 1.29
C GLU A 140 12.53 1.03 1.11
N ALA A 141 12.39 0.43 -0.06
CA ALA A 141 13.01 -0.85 -0.41
C ALA A 141 14.54 -0.79 -0.30
N ASN A 142 15.15 0.29 -0.79
CA ASN A 142 16.59 0.50 -0.69
C ASN A 142 17.03 0.72 0.75
N TRP A 143 16.24 1.45 1.53
CA TRP A 143 16.52 1.65 2.94
C TRP A 143 16.48 0.32 3.71
N ILE A 144 15.43 -0.48 3.52
CA ILE A 144 15.29 -1.79 4.18
C ILE A 144 16.44 -2.72 3.77
N ARG A 145 16.76 -2.77 2.48
CA ARG A 145 17.86 -3.58 1.96
C ARG A 145 19.20 -3.22 2.57
N THR A 146 19.46 -1.93 2.79
CA THR A 146 20.73 -1.42 3.30
C THR A 146 20.84 -1.54 4.82
N HIS A 147 19.79 -1.17 5.56
CA HIS A 147 19.83 -1.06 7.02
C HIS A 147 19.24 -2.25 7.75
N GLN A 148 18.43 -3.07 7.07
CA GLN A 148 17.79 -4.27 7.60
C GLN A 148 17.94 -5.46 6.64
N PRO A 149 19.17 -5.86 6.27
CA PRO A 149 19.43 -6.87 5.24
C PRO A 149 18.79 -8.23 5.57
N GLU A 150 18.70 -8.61 6.85
CA GLU A 150 18.03 -9.86 7.23
C GLU A 150 16.51 -9.80 7.03
N ILE A 151 15.88 -8.66 7.25
CA ILE A 151 14.46 -8.45 6.91
C ILE A 151 14.27 -8.58 5.40
N TRP A 152 15.13 -7.91 4.61
CA TRP A 152 15.07 -7.96 3.16
C TRP A 152 15.24 -9.39 2.63
N LYS A 153 16.22 -10.11 3.12
CA LYS A 153 16.51 -11.51 2.75
C LYS A 153 15.35 -12.46 3.04
N ASN A 154 14.65 -12.25 4.14
CA ASN A 154 13.50 -13.07 4.55
C ASN A 154 12.18 -12.60 3.95
N THR A 155 12.16 -11.47 3.23
CA THR A 155 10.96 -10.94 2.57
C THR A 155 10.59 -11.83 1.40
N TYR A 156 9.43 -12.48 1.51
CA TYR A 156 8.82 -13.21 0.41
C TYR A 156 8.01 -12.30 -0.50
N LYS A 157 7.28 -11.35 0.08
CA LYS A 157 6.51 -10.33 -0.64
C LYS A 157 6.75 -8.95 -0.04
N TYR A 158 7.05 -8.00 -0.92
CA TYR A 158 7.08 -6.58 -0.63
C TYR A 158 5.83 -5.96 -1.24
N LEU A 159 4.93 -5.44 -0.42
CA LEU A 159 3.58 -5.05 -0.83
C LEU A 159 3.28 -3.62 -0.39
N PHE A 160 2.46 -2.93 -1.18
CA PHE A 160 1.72 -1.78 -0.67
C PHE A 160 0.58 -2.22 0.25
N LEU A 161 0.06 -1.28 1.04
CA LEU A 161 -1.07 -1.55 1.95
C LEU A 161 -2.28 -2.14 1.20
N SER A 162 -2.56 -1.69 -0.02
CA SER A 162 -3.62 -2.24 -0.87
C SER A 162 -3.42 -3.72 -1.16
N GLY A 163 -2.22 -4.13 -1.53
CA GLY A 163 -1.87 -5.53 -1.77
C GLY A 163 -1.95 -6.38 -0.50
N TYR A 164 -1.51 -5.82 0.64
CA TYR A 164 -1.63 -6.50 1.94
C TYR A 164 -3.09 -6.72 2.33
N LEU A 165 -3.93 -5.70 2.26
CA LEU A 165 -5.35 -5.84 2.60
C LEU A 165 -6.09 -6.74 1.62
N THR A 166 -5.75 -6.70 0.32
CA THR A 166 -6.29 -7.64 -0.67
C THR A 166 -5.90 -9.08 -0.34
N TYR A 167 -4.65 -9.31 0.06
CA TYR A 167 -4.21 -10.62 0.54
C TYR A 167 -5.01 -11.08 1.76
N ARG A 168 -5.20 -10.21 2.76
CA ARG A 168 -5.97 -10.53 3.97
C ARG A 168 -7.45 -10.84 3.67
N LEU A 169 -8.03 -10.20 2.64
CA LEU A 169 -9.42 -10.43 2.22
C LEU A 169 -9.59 -11.70 1.38
N THR A 170 -8.60 -12.06 0.56
CA THR A 170 -8.77 -13.06 -0.50
C THR A 170 -7.84 -14.27 -0.39
N GLY A 171 -6.80 -14.20 0.44
CA GLY A 171 -5.72 -15.20 0.51
C GLY A 171 -4.75 -15.15 -0.70
N ARG A 172 -4.90 -14.18 -1.63
CA ARG A 172 -4.11 -14.09 -2.86
C ARG A 172 -3.23 -12.85 -2.84
N PHE A 173 -1.95 -13.01 -3.23
CA PHE A 173 -1.02 -11.90 -3.43
C PHE A 173 -1.27 -11.22 -4.78
N VAL A 174 -2.30 -10.40 -4.84
CA VAL A 174 -2.68 -9.60 -6.01
C VAL A 174 -2.99 -8.18 -5.56
N ASP A 175 -2.81 -7.21 -6.46
CA ASP A 175 -3.17 -5.82 -6.20
C ASP A 175 -3.73 -5.17 -7.46
N SER A 176 -4.42 -4.07 -7.30
CA SER A 176 -4.93 -3.28 -8.42
C SER A 176 -3.79 -2.54 -9.12
N VAL A 177 -3.81 -2.54 -10.44
CA VAL A 177 -2.91 -1.72 -11.27
C VAL A 177 -3.00 -0.24 -10.87
N GLY A 178 -4.20 0.25 -10.56
CA GLY A 178 -4.41 1.63 -10.13
C GLY A 178 -3.65 2.02 -8.85
N CYS A 179 -3.35 1.04 -7.99
CA CYS A 179 -2.55 1.27 -6.78
C CYS A 179 -1.05 1.37 -7.08
N GLN A 180 -0.60 0.95 -8.27
CA GLN A 180 0.81 0.92 -8.68
C GLN A 180 1.21 2.13 -9.51
N VAL A 181 0.27 2.83 -10.14
CA VAL A 181 0.55 3.99 -10.99
C VAL A 181 1.25 5.09 -10.20
N GLY A 182 2.35 5.60 -10.76
CA GLY A 182 3.18 6.65 -10.15
C GLY A 182 4.33 6.13 -9.30
N TYR A 183 4.47 4.82 -9.11
CA TYR A 183 5.66 4.21 -8.50
C TYR A 183 6.67 3.80 -9.57
N VAL A 184 7.94 4.02 -9.28
CA VAL A 184 9.06 3.58 -10.13
C VAL A 184 9.56 2.23 -9.57
N PRO A 185 9.77 1.21 -10.38
CA PRO A 185 9.73 1.15 -11.85
C PRO A 185 8.43 0.54 -12.44
N PHE A 186 7.27 1.13 -12.19
CA PHE A 186 6.01 0.66 -12.78
C PHE A 186 5.74 1.34 -14.12
N ASP A 187 5.62 0.56 -15.21
CA ASP A 187 5.22 1.04 -16.53
C ASP A 187 3.69 1.13 -16.60
N TYR A 188 3.16 2.32 -16.43
CA TYR A 188 1.72 2.58 -16.46
C TYR A 188 1.08 2.45 -17.85
N LYS A 189 1.89 2.44 -18.94
CA LYS A 189 1.39 2.24 -20.30
C LYS A 189 1.18 0.75 -20.59
N ARG A 190 2.11 -0.08 -20.13
CA ARG A 190 2.03 -1.54 -20.25
C ARG A 190 1.31 -2.20 -19.09
N LEU A 191 1.00 -1.43 -18.03
CA LEU A 191 0.35 -1.89 -16.79
C LEU A 191 1.10 -3.04 -16.11
N GLN A 192 2.43 -2.94 -16.05
CA GLN A 192 3.30 -3.94 -15.45
C GLN A 192 4.56 -3.32 -14.83
N TRP A 193 5.18 -4.06 -13.92
CA TRP A 193 6.49 -3.68 -13.39
C TRP A 193 7.55 -3.85 -14.47
N ALA A 194 8.52 -2.93 -14.52
CA ALA A 194 9.68 -3.03 -15.38
C ALA A 194 10.47 -4.30 -15.06
N GLY A 195 10.99 -4.97 -16.09
CA GLY A 195 11.87 -6.12 -15.93
C GLY A 195 13.27 -5.72 -15.48
N SER A 196 14.07 -6.70 -15.05
CA SER A 196 15.46 -6.46 -14.62
C SER A 196 16.36 -5.93 -15.74
N SER A 197 15.94 -6.07 -17.00
CA SER A 197 16.62 -5.53 -18.18
C SER A 197 16.27 -4.10 -18.52
N ASP A 198 15.26 -3.54 -17.87
CA ASP A 198 14.75 -2.18 -18.19
C ASP A 198 15.48 -1.08 -17.40
N TRP A 199 16.42 -1.48 -16.48
CA TRP A 199 17.19 -0.58 -15.61
C TRP A 199 18.65 -1.00 -15.49
#